data_ef46631f2d2de015561ca5e6b834513e
#
_entry.id   ef46631f2d2de015561ca5e6b834513e
#
_cell.length_a   1.000
_cell.length_b   1.000
_cell.length_c   1.000
_cell.angle_alpha   90.00
_cell.angle_beta   90.00
_cell.angle_gamma   90.00
#
_symmetry.space_group_name_H-M   'P 1'
#
loop_
_entity.id
_entity.type
_entity.pdbx_description
1 polymer ?
#
loop_
_entity_poly.entity_id
_entity_poly.type
_entity_poly.pdbx_seq_one_letter_code
_entity_poly.pdbx_strand_id
1 'polypeptide(L)'
;MEWGIKLKNNREDLFKKRFWRLIGKMIISFTIIVIFFMVLKRIIELSDFQWLYNKNNVTYYRAIYTFDLLYYNGYVYVALAVIAIIIFLILLYKEIKSMTSYINVISDSSERLFDGSEEYISLPPEMKELEIKLNHFRSESIKNKKLAEENEKKKDELIVYLAHDIKTPLTVVIGYLSLLDEIEDMPLKQRKKYIELALNKSYRLEELINELFDIARFNSEKIILEKEELNLNMMLEQIIDDFFHILKEINKNINLNTSDNISIYADPDKLSRVFNNLIKNAINYSKENTDIDINVKKRDKEIEVEIINQGKMIPKDKLDKIFENFYRLDTSRTSKTGGSGLGLAISKQIVELHNGNIKVNSDKNKTIFTIILPIDEE
;
A
#
# COMPACT_ATOMS: atom_id res chain seq x y z
N MET A 1 6.17 -15.62 13.61
CA MET A 1 7.11 -16.65 14.10
C MET A 1 6.79 -18.05 13.57
N GLU A 2 5.55 -18.51 13.55
CA GLU A 2 5.15 -19.84 13.05
C GLU A 2 5.49 -20.11 11.57
N TRP A 3 5.42 -19.10 10.71
CA TRP A 3 5.74 -19.21 9.28
C TRP A 3 7.22 -19.52 9.01
N GLY A 4 8.14 -19.00 9.82
CA GLY A 4 9.56 -19.27 9.70
C GLY A 4 9.93 -20.73 10.05
N ILE A 5 9.24 -21.32 10.99
CA ILE A 5 9.44 -22.70 11.46
C ILE A 5 8.92 -23.68 10.38
N LYS A 6 7.78 -23.39 9.75
CA LYS A 6 7.19 -24.22 8.68
C LYS A 6 8.06 -24.22 7.39
N LEU A 7 8.70 -23.09 7.08
CA LEU A 7 9.65 -22.96 5.97
C LEU A 7 10.95 -23.73 6.20
N LYS A 8 11.45 -23.77 7.44
CA LYS A 8 12.65 -24.51 7.81
C LYS A 8 12.41 -26.01 7.68
N ASN A 9 11.28 -26.51 8.16
CA ASN A 9 10.89 -27.91 8.05
C ASN A 9 10.72 -28.37 6.60
N ASN A 10 10.09 -27.57 5.73
CA ASN A 10 9.92 -27.93 4.31
C ASN A 10 11.25 -27.96 3.54
N ARG A 11 12.23 -27.12 3.90
CA ARG A 11 13.57 -27.15 3.27
C ARG A 11 14.35 -28.39 3.69
N GLU A 12 14.29 -28.75 4.96
CA GLU A 12 14.94 -29.98 5.46
C GLU A 12 14.31 -31.22 4.81
N ASP A 13 13.01 -31.25 4.62
CA ASP A 13 12.32 -32.38 3.98
C ASP A 13 12.65 -32.50 2.48
N LEU A 14 12.78 -31.41 1.75
CA LEU A 14 13.20 -31.41 0.34
C LEU A 14 14.64 -31.89 0.18
N PHE A 15 15.54 -31.40 1.06
CA PHE A 15 16.93 -31.85 1.09
C PHE A 15 17.02 -33.32 1.43
N LYS A 16 16.33 -33.78 2.47
CA LYS A 16 16.25 -35.20 2.87
C LYS A 16 15.71 -36.08 1.72
N LYS A 17 14.63 -35.68 1.07
CA LYS A 17 14.06 -36.43 -0.07
C LYS A 17 15.05 -36.55 -1.23
N ARG A 18 15.78 -35.50 -1.58
CA ARG A 18 16.80 -35.56 -2.67
C ARG A 18 17.99 -36.38 -2.26
N PHE A 19 18.48 -36.23 -1.04
CA PHE A 19 19.57 -37.01 -0.48
C PHE A 19 19.25 -38.51 -0.47
N TRP A 20 18.09 -38.91 0.03
CA TRP A 20 17.66 -40.29 0.02
C TRP A 20 17.43 -40.84 -1.38
N ARG A 21 16.97 -40.03 -2.33
CA ARG A 21 16.83 -40.42 -3.74
C ARG A 21 18.19 -40.63 -4.39
N LEU A 22 19.19 -39.83 -4.08
CA LEU A 22 20.57 -40.00 -4.54
C LEU A 22 21.18 -41.32 -4.00
N ILE A 23 21.06 -41.53 -2.68
CA ILE A 23 21.48 -42.76 -2.02
C ILE A 23 20.78 -43.99 -2.65
N GLY A 24 19.47 -43.90 -2.86
CA GLY A 24 18.70 -44.95 -3.51
C GLY A 24 19.24 -45.30 -4.90
N LYS A 25 19.53 -44.33 -5.75
CA LYS A 25 20.13 -44.51 -7.05
C LYS A 25 21.51 -45.15 -6.97
N MET A 26 22.33 -44.76 -5.99
CA MET A 26 23.65 -45.36 -5.75
C MET A 26 23.53 -46.84 -5.35
N ILE A 27 22.64 -47.16 -4.39
CA ILE A 27 22.41 -48.54 -3.95
C ILE A 27 21.96 -49.40 -5.13
N ILE A 28 20.99 -48.91 -5.91
CA ILE A 28 20.49 -49.65 -7.10
C ILE A 28 21.61 -49.85 -8.10
N SER A 29 22.39 -48.80 -8.41
CA SER A 29 23.54 -48.91 -9.35
C SER A 29 24.58 -49.91 -8.86
N PHE A 30 24.93 -49.87 -7.57
CA PHE A 30 25.88 -50.82 -6.97
C PHE A 30 25.35 -52.24 -7.01
N THR A 31 24.08 -52.45 -6.68
CA THR A 31 23.44 -53.78 -6.73
C THR A 31 23.44 -54.35 -8.13
N ILE A 32 23.15 -53.53 -9.16
CA ILE A 32 23.18 -53.94 -10.56
C ILE A 32 24.59 -54.38 -10.95
N ILE A 33 25.62 -53.65 -10.56
CA ILE A 33 27.02 -54.00 -10.86
C ILE A 33 27.41 -55.33 -10.20
N VAL A 34 27.05 -55.50 -8.91
CA VAL A 34 27.33 -56.75 -8.18
C VAL A 34 26.62 -57.93 -8.82
N ILE A 35 25.35 -57.80 -9.20
CA ILE A 35 24.58 -58.82 -9.90
C ILE A 35 25.22 -59.11 -11.27
N PHE A 36 25.62 -58.10 -12.01
CA PHE A 36 26.27 -58.27 -13.31
C PHE A 36 27.56 -59.12 -13.18
N PHE A 37 28.40 -58.82 -12.19
CA PHE A 37 29.61 -59.60 -11.94
C PHE A 37 29.33 -61.02 -11.46
N MET A 38 28.29 -61.22 -10.61
CA MET A 38 27.86 -62.57 -10.21
C MET A 38 27.37 -63.40 -11.41
N VAL A 39 26.55 -62.76 -12.30
CA VAL A 39 26.08 -63.43 -13.50
C VAL A 39 27.22 -63.70 -14.47
N LEU A 40 28.14 -62.73 -14.63
CA LEU A 40 29.33 -62.95 -15.49
C LEU A 40 30.19 -64.10 -14.94
N LYS A 41 30.42 -64.17 -13.62
CA LYS A 41 31.11 -65.29 -12.96
C LYS A 41 30.39 -66.64 -13.27
N ARG A 42 29.06 -66.63 -13.12
CA ARG A 42 28.25 -67.84 -13.30
C ARG A 42 28.22 -68.27 -14.78
N ILE A 43 28.23 -67.34 -15.73
CA ILE A 43 28.32 -67.59 -17.14
C ILE A 43 29.70 -68.22 -17.47
N ILE A 44 30.78 -67.71 -16.86
CA ILE A 44 32.12 -68.24 -17.02
C ILE A 44 32.23 -69.66 -16.46
N GLU A 45 31.57 -69.88 -15.29
CA GLU A 45 31.57 -71.23 -14.64
C GLU A 45 30.67 -72.27 -15.36
N LEU A 46 29.48 -71.80 -15.86
CA LEU A 46 28.45 -72.64 -16.46
C LEU A 46 28.60 -72.80 -17.98
N SER A 47 29.27 -71.83 -18.61
CA SER A 47 29.59 -72.06 -19.99
C SER A 47 30.55 -73.28 -20.00
N ASP A 48 29.96 -74.39 -20.22
CA ASP A 48 30.68 -75.36 -21.00
C ASP A 48 31.20 -74.60 -22.24
N PHE A 49 32.36 -73.99 -22.10
CA PHE A 49 33.12 -73.44 -23.20
C PHE A 49 33.65 -74.67 -23.95
N GLN A 50 32.76 -75.71 -24.18
CA GLN A 50 33.03 -76.85 -25.04
C GLN A 50 33.46 -76.39 -26.45
N TRP A 51 33.01 -75.22 -26.88
CA TRP A 51 33.47 -74.64 -28.13
C TRP A 51 34.93 -74.13 -28.07
N LEU A 52 35.41 -73.57 -26.97
CA LEU A 52 36.81 -73.22 -26.72
C LEU A 52 37.64 -74.44 -26.30
N TYR A 53 36.97 -75.41 -25.66
CA TYR A 53 37.56 -76.67 -25.27
C TYR A 53 38.09 -77.53 -26.44
N ASN A 54 37.40 -77.45 -27.56
CA ASN A 54 37.75 -78.28 -28.72
C ASN A 54 38.91 -77.74 -29.58
N LYS A 55 39.40 -76.51 -29.33
CA LYS A 55 40.46 -75.88 -30.12
C LYS A 55 41.79 -75.64 -29.40
N ASN A 56 41.76 -75.39 -28.05
CA ASN A 56 42.99 -75.26 -27.24
C ASN A 56 42.67 -75.33 -25.73
N ASN A 57 42.79 -76.53 -25.12
CA ASN A 57 42.60 -76.77 -23.66
C ASN A 57 43.42 -75.82 -22.78
N VAL A 58 44.58 -75.38 -23.22
CA VAL A 58 45.51 -74.54 -22.46
C VAL A 58 44.95 -73.09 -22.27
N THR A 59 44.21 -72.57 -23.23
CA THR A 59 43.70 -71.22 -23.19
C THR A 59 42.51 -71.08 -22.24
N TYR A 60 41.65 -72.08 -22.12
CA TYR A 60 40.52 -72.15 -21.22
C TYR A 60 40.95 -72.21 -19.72
N TYR A 61 41.84 -73.21 -19.43
CA TYR A 61 42.39 -73.36 -18.08
C TYR A 61 43.18 -72.11 -17.65
N ARG A 62 43.87 -71.43 -18.54
CA ARG A 62 44.62 -70.21 -18.26
C ARG A 62 43.67 -69.05 -17.99
N ALA A 63 42.53 -68.93 -18.66
CA ALA A 63 41.55 -67.93 -18.48
C ALA A 63 40.84 -68.09 -17.13
N ILE A 64 40.39 -69.28 -16.74
CA ILE A 64 39.81 -69.59 -15.43
C ILE A 64 40.82 -69.36 -14.35
N TYR A 65 42.02 -69.84 -14.43
CA TYR A 65 43.07 -69.68 -13.44
C TYR A 65 43.43 -68.19 -13.23
N THR A 66 43.51 -67.39 -14.30
CA THR A 66 43.75 -65.95 -14.17
C THR A 66 42.59 -65.23 -13.58
N PHE A 67 41.32 -65.59 -13.85
CA PHE A 67 40.14 -65.03 -13.27
C PHE A 67 40.06 -65.37 -11.76
N ASP A 68 40.29 -66.65 -11.40
CA ASP A 68 40.30 -67.04 -9.99
C ASP A 68 41.46 -66.39 -9.21
N LEU A 69 42.64 -66.26 -9.79
CA LEU A 69 43.77 -65.55 -9.19
C LEU A 69 43.45 -64.07 -8.99
N LEU A 70 42.82 -63.39 -9.94
CA LEU A 70 42.38 -61.98 -9.80
C LEU A 70 41.30 -61.86 -8.74
N TYR A 71 40.36 -62.85 -8.66
CA TYR A 71 39.29 -62.85 -7.65
C TYR A 71 39.83 -63.08 -6.23
N TYR A 72 40.69 -64.10 -6.07
CA TYR A 72 41.30 -64.40 -4.77
C TYR A 72 42.28 -63.31 -4.28
N ASN A 73 42.98 -62.62 -5.18
CA ASN A 73 43.86 -61.54 -4.81
C ASN A 73 43.09 -60.18 -4.58
N GLY A 74 41.80 -60.19 -4.66
CA GLY A 74 40.97 -59.00 -4.37
C GLY A 74 40.91 -57.95 -5.48
N TYR A 75 41.60 -58.09 -6.61
CA TYR A 75 41.63 -57.12 -7.70
C TYR A 75 40.24 -56.84 -8.30
N VAL A 76 39.36 -57.84 -8.33
CA VAL A 76 37.99 -57.72 -8.77
C VAL A 76 37.20 -56.77 -7.86
N TYR A 77 37.39 -56.84 -6.54
CA TYR A 77 36.76 -55.97 -5.59
C TYR A 77 37.26 -54.53 -5.70
N VAL A 78 38.54 -54.34 -5.97
CA VAL A 78 39.14 -53.04 -6.23
C VAL A 78 38.56 -52.45 -7.50
N ALA A 79 38.44 -53.20 -8.60
CA ALA A 79 37.82 -52.73 -9.84
C ALA A 79 36.35 -52.33 -9.62
N LEU A 80 35.58 -53.15 -8.90
CA LEU A 80 34.20 -52.81 -8.55
C LEU A 80 34.09 -51.53 -7.70
N ALA A 81 35.00 -51.33 -6.75
CA ALA A 81 35.04 -50.12 -5.92
C ALA A 81 35.36 -48.88 -6.81
N VAL A 82 36.31 -48.96 -7.71
CA VAL A 82 36.63 -47.86 -8.64
C VAL A 82 35.45 -47.52 -9.55
N ILE A 83 34.77 -48.53 -10.13
CA ILE A 83 33.58 -48.31 -10.96
C ILE A 83 32.46 -47.65 -10.14
N ALA A 84 32.23 -48.10 -8.90
CA ALA A 84 31.25 -47.51 -7.99
C ALA A 84 31.56 -46.04 -7.68
N ILE A 85 32.83 -45.71 -7.44
CA ILE A 85 33.29 -44.34 -7.22
C ILE A 85 33.05 -43.49 -8.48
N ILE A 86 33.39 -43.98 -9.66
CA ILE A 86 33.16 -43.24 -10.91
C ILE A 86 31.65 -42.95 -11.12
N ILE A 87 30.81 -43.94 -10.91
CA ILE A 87 29.35 -43.77 -11.02
C ILE A 87 28.86 -42.77 -10.00
N PHE A 88 29.36 -42.84 -8.77
CA PHE A 88 29.04 -41.86 -7.71
C PHE A 88 29.41 -40.44 -8.14
N LEU A 89 30.62 -40.24 -8.64
CA LEU A 89 31.07 -38.91 -9.10
C LEU A 89 30.23 -38.38 -10.25
N ILE A 90 29.83 -39.24 -11.19
CA ILE A 90 28.93 -38.84 -12.30
C ILE A 90 27.56 -38.43 -11.78
N LEU A 91 26.97 -39.16 -10.84
CA LEU A 91 25.67 -38.85 -10.22
C LEU A 91 25.76 -37.54 -9.42
N LEU A 92 26.83 -37.38 -8.67
CA LEU A 92 27.09 -36.17 -7.86
C LEU A 92 27.28 -34.95 -8.77
N TYR A 93 28.06 -35.07 -9.85
CA TYR A 93 28.22 -33.97 -10.82
C TYR A 93 26.87 -33.56 -11.45
N LYS A 94 26.04 -34.54 -11.82
CA LYS A 94 24.72 -34.29 -12.41
C LYS A 94 23.79 -33.56 -11.43
N GLU A 95 23.84 -33.89 -10.14
CA GLU A 95 23.05 -33.26 -9.11
C GLU A 95 23.53 -31.80 -8.81
N ILE A 96 24.86 -31.59 -8.76
CA ILE A 96 25.47 -30.27 -8.60
C ILE A 96 25.09 -29.37 -9.80
N LYS A 97 25.20 -29.86 -11.01
CA LYS A 97 24.83 -29.14 -12.23
C LYS A 97 23.34 -28.72 -12.21
N SER A 98 22.46 -29.59 -11.74
CA SER A 98 21.04 -29.29 -11.56
C SER A 98 20.84 -28.19 -10.55
N MET A 99 21.55 -28.22 -9.41
CA MET A 99 21.47 -27.16 -8.39
C MET A 99 21.94 -25.80 -8.92
N THR A 100 23.04 -25.77 -9.67
CA THR A 100 23.56 -24.54 -10.28
C THR A 100 22.53 -23.94 -11.26
N SER A 101 21.86 -24.77 -12.05
CA SER A 101 20.78 -24.31 -12.92
C SER A 101 19.64 -23.63 -12.18
N TYR A 102 19.26 -24.16 -11.01
CA TYR A 102 18.22 -23.51 -10.18
C TYR A 102 18.65 -22.16 -9.63
N ILE A 103 19.93 -22.02 -9.23
CA ILE A 103 20.49 -20.76 -8.75
C ILE A 103 20.43 -19.70 -9.86
N ASN A 104 20.82 -20.06 -11.09
CA ASN A 104 20.75 -19.14 -12.22
C ASN A 104 19.31 -18.69 -12.51
N VAL A 105 18.34 -19.61 -12.49
CA VAL A 105 16.92 -19.27 -12.70
C VAL A 105 16.40 -18.33 -11.59
N ILE A 106 16.82 -18.52 -10.34
CA ILE A 106 16.45 -17.61 -9.24
C ILE A 106 17.10 -16.25 -9.44
N SER A 107 18.38 -16.21 -9.86
CA SER A 107 19.10 -14.95 -10.11
C SER A 107 18.42 -14.13 -11.20
N ASP A 108 18.15 -14.75 -12.35
CA ASP A 108 17.46 -14.11 -13.48
C ASP A 108 16.04 -13.63 -13.09
N SER A 109 15.33 -14.45 -12.30
CA SER A 109 14.00 -14.10 -11.81
C SER A 109 14.04 -12.94 -10.82
N SER A 110 15.08 -12.86 -10.01
CA SER A 110 15.31 -11.76 -9.08
C SER A 110 15.62 -10.45 -9.82
N GLU A 111 16.46 -10.50 -10.85
CA GLU A 111 16.76 -9.34 -11.70
C GLU A 111 15.51 -8.77 -12.36
N ARG A 112 14.64 -9.62 -12.91
CA ARG A 112 13.35 -9.23 -13.48
C ARG A 112 12.40 -8.58 -12.45
N LEU A 113 12.49 -8.94 -11.16
CA LEU A 113 11.74 -8.28 -10.11
C LEU A 113 12.17 -6.82 -9.90
N PHE A 114 13.49 -6.56 -9.98
CA PHE A 114 14.05 -5.21 -9.79
C PHE A 114 13.84 -4.32 -11.01
N ASP A 115 13.85 -4.88 -12.23
CA ASP A 115 13.60 -4.12 -13.47
C ASP A 115 12.14 -3.69 -13.65
N GLY A 116 11.25 -4.08 -12.76
CA GLY A 116 9.83 -3.71 -12.82
C GLY A 116 9.07 -4.36 -13.97
N SER A 117 9.60 -5.46 -14.54
CA SER A 117 8.96 -6.22 -15.58
C SER A 117 7.58 -6.73 -15.14
N GLU A 118 6.55 -6.53 -15.97
CA GLU A 118 5.20 -7.04 -15.73
C GLU A 118 5.06 -8.53 -16.13
N GLU A 119 6.11 -9.17 -16.65
CA GLU A 119 6.08 -10.57 -17.07
C GLU A 119 5.96 -11.52 -15.87
N TYR A 120 5.12 -12.54 -16.03
CA TYR A 120 4.95 -13.60 -15.03
C TYR A 120 6.24 -14.42 -14.87
N ILE A 121 6.70 -14.57 -13.62
CA ILE A 121 7.87 -15.39 -13.30
C ILE A 121 7.43 -16.84 -13.29
N SER A 122 7.98 -17.64 -14.22
CA SER A 122 7.75 -19.08 -14.28
C SER A 122 8.99 -19.83 -13.79
N LEU A 123 8.82 -20.68 -12.80
CA LEU A 123 9.88 -21.51 -12.22
C LEU A 123 9.60 -23.00 -12.46
N PRO A 124 10.63 -23.86 -12.36
CA PRO A 124 10.45 -25.30 -12.41
C PRO A 124 9.42 -25.81 -11.38
N PRO A 125 8.72 -26.93 -11.68
CA PRO A 125 7.64 -27.44 -10.80
C PRO A 125 8.05 -27.65 -9.34
N GLU A 126 9.33 -27.99 -9.12
CA GLU A 126 9.91 -28.17 -7.78
C GLU A 126 9.97 -26.88 -6.95
N MET A 127 9.87 -25.73 -7.62
CA MET A 127 9.93 -24.40 -7.02
C MET A 127 8.59 -23.66 -7.06
N LYS A 128 7.49 -24.37 -7.27
CA LYS A 128 6.15 -23.77 -7.43
C LYS A 128 5.74 -22.86 -6.27
N GLU A 129 6.10 -23.22 -5.05
CA GLU A 129 5.83 -22.37 -3.87
C GLU A 129 6.59 -21.04 -3.92
N LEU A 130 7.85 -21.07 -4.39
CA LEU A 130 8.65 -19.87 -4.58
C LEU A 130 8.10 -19.01 -5.72
N GLU A 131 7.66 -19.62 -6.82
CA GLU A 131 7.01 -18.95 -7.94
C GLU A 131 5.79 -18.12 -7.48
N ILE A 132 4.91 -18.72 -6.67
CA ILE A 132 3.73 -18.06 -6.14
C ILE A 132 4.13 -16.86 -5.28
N LYS A 133 5.10 -17.02 -4.38
CA LYS A 133 5.57 -15.94 -3.50
C LYS A 133 6.21 -14.79 -4.28
N LEU A 134 7.06 -15.10 -5.27
CA LEU A 134 7.71 -14.08 -6.10
C LEU A 134 6.67 -13.30 -6.93
N ASN A 135 5.69 -13.99 -7.52
CA ASN A 135 4.64 -13.33 -8.28
C ASN A 135 3.70 -12.50 -7.40
N HIS A 136 3.42 -12.94 -6.16
CA HIS A 136 2.68 -12.14 -5.19
C HIS A 136 3.45 -10.86 -4.80
N PHE A 137 4.73 -11.00 -4.42
CA PHE A 137 5.59 -9.87 -4.09
C PHE A 137 5.70 -8.87 -5.26
N ARG A 138 5.86 -9.39 -6.49
CA ARG A 138 5.88 -8.58 -7.71
C ARG A 138 4.60 -7.78 -7.88
N SER A 139 3.43 -8.43 -7.77
CA SER A 139 2.14 -7.76 -7.95
C SER A 139 1.92 -6.66 -6.90
N GLU A 140 2.37 -6.90 -5.67
CA GLU A 140 2.33 -5.92 -4.58
C GLU A 140 3.29 -4.75 -4.84
N SER A 141 4.52 -5.04 -5.29
CA SER A 141 5.51 -4.02 -5.65
C SER A 141 5.02 -3.13 -6.79
N ILE A 142 4.46 -3.71 -7.86
CA ILE A 142 3.89 -2.95 -8.99
C ILE A 142 2.71 -2.09 -8.51
N LYS A 143 1.83 -2.62 -7.68
CA LYS A 143 0.72 -1.88 -7.11
C LYS A 143 1.20 -0.68 -6.29
N ASN A 144 2.20 -0.91 -5.43
CA ASN A 144 2.76 0.15 -4.58
C ASN A 144 3.47 1.22 -5.42
N LYS A 145 4.19 0.82 -6.48
CA LYS A 145 4.82 1.76 -7.42
C LYS A 145 3.77 2.61 -8.14
N LYS A 146 2.72 2.01 -8.69
CA LYS A 146 1.63 2.75 -9.34
C LYS A 146 0.93 3.72 -8.37
N LEU A 147 0.69 3.29 -7.13
CA LEU A 147 0.14 4.17 -6.09
C LEU A 147 1.08 5.34 -5.75
N ALA A 148 2.39 5.09 -5.69
CA ALA A 148 3.38 6.15 -5.46
C ALA A 148 3.41 7.15 -6.61
N GLU A 149 3.42 6.67 -7.86
CA GLU A 149 3.39 7.52 -9.07
C GLU A 149 2.08 8.34 -9.16
N GLU A 150 0.93 7.74 -8.84
CA GLU A 150 -0.34 8.45 -8.78
C GLU A 150 -0.36 9.52 -7.69
N ASN A 151 0.21 9.23 -6.53
CA ASN A 151 0.32 10.20 -5.43
C ASN A 151 1.26 11.35 -5.78
N GLU A 152 2.39 11.06 -6.42
CA GLU A 152 3.33 12.08 -6.89
C GLU A 152 2.67 12.98 -7.94
N LYS A 153 1.99 12.39 -8.91
CA LYS A 153 1.23 13.14 -9.92
C LYS A 153 0.15 14.04 -9.29
N LYS A 154 -0.61 13.52 -8.33
CA LYS A 154 -1.59 14.31 -7.59
C LYS A 154 -0.95 15.46 -6.83
N LYS A 155 0.24 15.26 -6.26
CA LYS A 155 1.02 16.31 -5.58
C LYS A 155 1.46 17.39 -6.56
N ASP A 156 1.94 17.03 -7.74
CA ASP A 156 2.38 17.99 -8.77
C ASP A 156 1.18 18.79 -9.32
N GLU A 157 0.08 18.11 -9.62
CA GLU A 157 -1.16 18.77 -10.04
C GLU A 157 -1.64 19.77 -8.99
N LEU A 158 -1.49 19.45 -7.69
CA LEU A 158 -1.79 20.33 -6.60
C LEU A 158 -0.95 21.61 -6.60
N ILE A 159 0.38 21.46 -6.73
CA ILE A 159 1.30 22.60 -6.71
C ILE A 159 0.93 23.59 -7.82
N VAL A 160 0.66 23.08 -9.03
CA VAL A 160 0.24 23.89 -10.18
C VAL A 160 -1.09 24.58 -9.89
N TYR A 161 -2.04 23.87 -9.31
CA TYR A 161 -3.36 24.42 -8.95
C TYR A 161 -3.25 25.54 -7.91
N LEU A 162 -2.51 25.30 -6.83
CA LEU A 162 -2.31 26.30 -5.78
C LEU A 162 -1.57 27.53 -6.26
N ALA A 163 -0.54 27.34 -7.09
CA ALA A 163 0.17 28.47 -7.70
C ALA A 163 -0.76 29.35 -8.52
N HIS A 164 -1.68 28.77 -9.29
CA HIS A 164 -2.68 29.50 -10.04
C HIS A 164 -3.67 30.25 -9.14
N ASP A 165 -4.18 29.57 -8.09
CA ASP A 165 -5.18 30.13 -7.19
C ASP A 165 -4.61 31.20 -6.24
N ILE A 166 -3.32 31.15 -5.93
CA ILE A 166 -2.57 32.21 -5.25
C ILE A 166 -2.31 33.40 -6.19
N LYS A 167 -1.90 33.13 -7.44
CA LYS A 167 -1.61 34.20 -8.41
C LYS A 167 -2.80 35.10 -8.70
N THR A 168 -4.00 34.54 -8.78
CA THR A 168 -5.22 35.27 -9.15
C THR A 168 -5.56 36.37 -8.14
N PRO A 169 -5.76 36.12 -6.82
CA PRO A 169 -6.02 37.18 -5.84
C PRO A 169 -4.83 38.13 -5.69
N LEU A 170 -3.59 37.64 -5.77
CA LEU A 170 -2.39 38.48 -5.71
C LEU A 170 -2.36 39.52 -6.84
N THR A 171 -2.65 39.11 -8.08
CA THR A 171 -2.72 40.01 -9.23
C THR A 171 -3.81 41.10 -9.03
N VAL A 172 -4.95 40.73 -8.44
CA VAL A 172 -6.03 41.67 -8.16
C VAL A 172 -5.63 42.66 -7.05
N VAL A 173 -4.95 42.19 -5.98
CA VAL A 173 -4.42 43.07 -4.91
C VAL A 173 -3.44 44.08 -5.51
N ILE A 174 -2.45 43.59 -6.27
CA ILE A 174 -1.48 44.47 -6.93
C ILE A 174 -2.19 45.47 -7.85
N GLY A 175 -3.15 45.02 -8.65
CA GLY A 175 -3.89 45.91 -9.58
C GLY A 175 -4.65 47.02 -8.83
N TYR A 176 -5.34 46.75 -7.75
CA TYR A 176 -6.02 47.78 -6.96
C TYR A 176 -5.05 48.74 -6.26
N LEU A 177 -3.93 48.21 -5.74
CA LEU A 177 -2.89 49.03 -5.11
C LEU A 177 -2.21 49.93 -6.16
N SER A 178 -1.90 49.42 -7.35
CA SER A 178 -1.36 50.24 -8.46
C SER A 178 -2.32 51.34 -8.86
N LEU A 179 -3.62 51.07 -9.00
CA LEU A 179 -4.62 52.08 -9.30
C LEU A 179 -4.72 53.15 -8.22
N LEU A 180 -4.54 52.77 -6.94
CA LEU A 180 -4.53 53.70 -5.80
C LEU A 180 -3.27 54.57 -5.78
N ASP A 181 -2.15 54.07 -6.25
CA ASP A 181 -0.88 54.77 -6.36
C ASP A 181 -0.82 55.74 -7.58
N GLU A 182 -1.32 55.27 -8.75
CA GLU A 182 -1.28 56.05 -9.98
C GLU A 182 -2.28 57.20 -10.04
N ILE A 183 -3.43 57.11 -9.32
CA ILE A 183 -4.51 58.13 -9.42
C ILE A 183 -4.52 58.99 -8.16
N GLU A 184 -3.79 60.11 -8.19
CA GLU A 184 -3.68 61.04 -7.04
C GLU A 184 -5.04 61.63 -6.62
N ASP A 185 -5.88 62.03 -7.57
CA ASP A 185 -7.17 62.69 -7.31
C ASP A 185 -8.37 61.73 -7.30
N MET A 186 -8.18 60.47 -6.88
CA MET A 186 -9.26 59.50 -6.83
C MET A 186 -10.34 59.92 -5.82
N PRO A 187 -11.64 59.87 -6.20
CA PRO A 187 -12.74 60.16 -5.28
C PRO A 187 -12.70 59.24 -4.05
N LEU A 188 -12.92 59.81 -2.84
CA LEU A 188 -12.83 59.07 -1.58
C LEU A 188 -13.67 57.81 -1.55
N LYS A 189 -14.87 57.80 -2.13
CA LYS A 189 -15.75 56.64 -2.22
C LYS A 189 -15.13 55.52 -3.05
N GLN A 190 -14.44 55.85 -4.13
CA GLN A 190 -13.78 54.88 -5.02
C GLN A 190 -12.49 54.35 -4.38
N ARG A 191 -11.70 55.25 -3.75
CA ARG A 191 -10.51 54.87 -2.97
C ARG A 191 -10.86 53.85 -1.87
N LYS A 192 -11.91 54.14 -1.08
CA LYS A 192 -12.39 53.25 -0.01
C LYS A 192 -12.81 51.90 -0.58
N LYS A 193 -13.52 51.85 -1.72
CA LYS A 193 -13.94 50.64 -2.40
C LYS A 193 -12.74 49.79 -2.85
N TYR A 194 -11.70 50.41 -3.44
CA TYR A 194 -10.52 49.68 -3.92
C TYR A 194 -9.69 49.13 -2.76
N ILE A 195 -9.56 49.86 -1.64
CA ILE A 195 -8.92 49.38 -0.42
C ILE A 195 -9.68 48.15 0.10
N GLU A 196 -11.01 48.22 0.19
CA GLU A 196 -11.84 47.13 0.67
C GLU A 196 -11.70 45.86 -0.23
N LEU A 197 -11.70 46.06 -1.56
CA LEU A 197 -11.51 44.94 -2.51
C LEU A 197 -10.10 44.33 -2.39
N ALA A 198 -9.07 45.16 -2.22
CA ALA A 198 -7.70 44.67 -2.04
C ALA A 198 -7.58 43.91 -0.71
N LEU A 199 -8.16 44.44 0.38
CA LEU A 199 -8.15 43.82 1.71
C LEU A 199 -8.86 42.47 1.70
N ASN A 200 -10.05 42.38 1.11
CA ASN A 200 -10.80 41.12 0.99
C ASN A 200 -10.03 40.07 0.18
N LYS A 201 -9.29 40.48 -0.87
CA LYS A 201 -8.46 39.57 -1.65
C LYS A 201 -7.19 39.15 -0.91
N SER A 202 -6.65 40.02 -0.05
CA SER A 202 -5.52 39.69 0.83
C SER A 202 -5.90 38.66 1.88
N TYR A 203 -7.06 38.79 2.51
CA TYR A 203 -7.56 37.76 3.44
C TYR A 203 -7.77 36.41 2.72
N ARG A 204 -8.29 36.45 1.49
CA ARG A 204 -8.43 35.21 0.72
C ARG A 204 -7.08 34.56 0.37
N LEU A 205 -6.05 35.37 0.11
CA LEU A 205 -4.69 34.89 -0.13
C LEU A 205 -4.09 34.27 1.13
N GLU A 206 -4.31 34.89 2.28
CA GLU A 206 -3.91 34.36 3.59
C GLU A 206 -4.55 32.98 3.86
N GLU A 207 -5.86 32.83 3.62
CA GLU A 207 -6.55 31.53 3.73
C GLU A 207 -5.88 30.45 2.85
N LEU A 208 -5.58 30.77 1.57
CA LEU A 208 -4.96 29.82 0.64
C LEU A 208 -3.54 29.42 1.06
N ILE A 209 -2.78 30.38 1.60
CA ILE A 209 -1.43 30.11 2.11
C ILE A 209 -1.51 29.21 3.35
N ASN A 210 -2.43 29.46 4.26
CA ASN A 210 -2.63 28.62 5.44
C ASN A 210 -3.06 27.21 5.05
N GLU A 211 -3.96 27.06 4.06
CA GLU A 211 -4.32 25.76 3.50
C GLU A 211 -3.10 25.01 2.91
N LEU A 212 -2.19 25.74 2.24
CA LEU A 212 -0.94 25.17 1.69
C LEU A 212 0.01 24.67 2.80
N PHE A 213 0.22 25.50 3.85
CA PHE A 213 1.04 25.11 4.99
C PHE A 213 0.50 23.85 5.68
N ASP A 214 -0.81 23.76 5.81
CA ASP A 214 -1.46 22.60 6.39
C ASP A 214 -1.18 21.34 5.60
N ILE A 215 -1.31 21.38 4.26
CA ILE A 215 -0.99 20.24 3.38
C ILE A 215 0.47 19.82 3.56
N ALA A 216 1.39 20.78 3.56
CA ALA A 216 2.81 20.52 3.72
C ALA A 216 3.08 19.84 5.07
N ARG A 217 2.44 20.32 6.13
CA ARG A 217 2.58 19.82 7.50
C ARG A 217 1.92 18.43 7.67
N PHE A 218 0.74 18.22 7.10
CA PHE A 218 0.02 16.95 7.16
C PHE A 218 0.76 15.81 6.42
N ASN A 219 1.54 16.14 5.37
CA ASN A 219 2.31 15.14 4.61
C ASN A 219 3.70 14.84 5.19
N SER A 220 4.26 15.70 6.04
CA SER A 220 5.67 15.62 6.47
C SER A 220 5.88 15.22 7.93
N GLU A 221 4.91 15.40 8.83
CA GLU A 221 5.09 15.16 10.26
C GLU A 221 3.91 14.38 10.86
N LYS A 222 4.20 13.55 11.89
CA LYS A 222 3.16 13.04 12.77
C LYS A 222 2.55 14.23 13.52
N ILE A 223 1.29 14.54 13.21
CA ILE A 223 0.55 15.55 13.95
C ILE A 223 0.44 15.09 15.40
N ILE A 224 1.01 15.86 16.30
CA ILE A 224 0.85 15.67 17.73
C ILE A 224 -0.37 16.52 18.15
N LEU A 225 -1.37 15.87 18.73
CA LEU A 225 -2.53 16.57 19.28
C LEU A 225 -2.19 17.16 20.63
N GLU A 226 -2.51 18.43 20.84
CA GLU A 226 -2.46 19.11 22.13
C GLU A 226 -3.85 19.03 22.76
N LYS A 227 -4.16 17.85 23.33
CA LYS A 227 -5.49 17.61 23.91
C LYS A 227 -5.63 18.27 25.27
N GLU A 228 -6.80 18.87 25.50
CA GLU A 228 -7.22 19.42 26.79
C GLU A 228 -8.73 19.19 27.01
N GLU A 229 -9.23 19.48 28.21
CA GLU A 229 -10.68 19.41 28.47
C GLU A 229 -11.39 20.53 27.72
N LEU A 230 -12.29 20.13 26.81
CA LEU A 230 -13.01 21.04 25.91
C LEU A 230 -14.52 20.94 26.13
N ASN A 231 -15.16 22.06 26.37
CA ASN A 231 -16.61 22.15 26.31
C ASN A 231 -17.07 22.30 24.86
N LEU A 232 -17.60 21.21 24.33
CA LEU A 232 -17.98 21.10 22.90
C LEU A 232 -19.15 22.06 22.56
N ASN A 233 -20.12 22.23 23.46
CA ASN A 233 -21.25 23.09 23.23
C ASN A 233 -20.81 24.55 23.10
N MET A 234 -19.98 25.00 24.02
CA MET A 234 -19.46 26.39 24.03
C MET A 234 -18.63 26.66 22.77
N MET A 235 -17.79 25.69 22.33
CA MET A 235 -17.03 25.83 21.10
C MET A 235 -17.94 25.93 19.87
N LEU A 236 -18.99 25.12 19.77
CA LEU A 236 -19.93 25.16 18.64
C LEU A 236 -20.72 26.48 18.64
N GLU A 237 -21.16 26.98 19.81
CA GLU A 237 -21.82 28.29 19.94
C GLU A 237 -20.92 29.41 19.45
N GLN A 238 -19.64 29.44 19.85
CA GLN A 238 -18.67 30.43 19.39
C GLN A 238 -18.47 30.39 17.87
N ILE A 239 -18.33 29.21 17.31
CA ILE A 239 -18.18 29.04 15.85
C ILE A 239 -19.43 29.54 15.12
N ILE A 240 -20.64 29.28 15.64
CA ILE A 240 -21.89 29.74 15.04
C ILE A 240 -21.97 31.27 15.07
N ASP A 241 -21.57 31.89 16.19
CA ASP A 241 -21.56 33.33 16.35
C ASP A 241 -20.61 34.01 15.33
N ASP A 242 -19.48 33.41 15.01
CA ASP A 242 -18.56 33.91 13.97
C ASP A 242 -19.23 34.02 12.58
N PHE A 243 -20.20 33.14 12.28
CA PHE A 243 -20.96 33.17 11.04
C PHE A 243 -22.21 34.10 11.08
N PHE A 244 -22.55 34.72 12.21
CA PHE A 244 -23.79 35.49 12.37
C PHE A 244 -23.99 36.56 11.29
N HIS A 245 -22.96 37.33 10.96
CA HIS A 245 -23.07 38.38 9.93
C HIS A 245 -23.34 37.81 8.54
N ILE A 246 -22.67 36.75 8.18
CA ILE A 246 -22.81 36.05 6.88
C ILE A 246 -24.21 35.45 6.78
N LEU A 247 -24.67 34.78 7.84
CA LEU A 247 -25.99 34.14 7.88
C LEU A 247 -27.12 35.15 7.73
N LYS A 248 -26.99 36.32 8.40
CA LYS A 248 -27.95 37.40 8.27
C LYS A 248 -28.05 37.99 6.85
N GLU A 249 -26.91 38.13 6.15
CA GLU A 249 -26.89 38.62 4.79
C GLU A 249 -27.57 37.65 3.78
N ILE A 250 -27.45 36.35 4.03
CA ILE A 250 -28.01 35.29 3.16
C ILE A 250 -29.37 34.76 3.64
N ASN A 251 -29.95 35.36 4.69
CA ASN A 251 -31.23 35.02 5.31
C ASN A 251 -31.32 33.53 5.70
N LYS A 252 -30.32 33.03 6.44
CA LYS A 252 -30.24 31.65 6.95
C LYS A 252 -29.99 31.66 8.44
N ASN A 253 -30.40 30.54 9.11
CA ASN A 253 -30.12 30.32 10.53
C ASN A 253 -29.38 28.99 10.71
N ILE A 254 -28.65 28.92 11.84
CA ILE A 254 -28.09 27.66 12.34
C ILE A 254 -28.76 27.37 13.67
N ASN A 255 -29.39 26.18 13.74
CA ASN A 255 -30.04 25.72 14.96
C ASN A 255 -29.12 24.71 15.65
N LEU A 256 -28.63 25.02 16.84
CA LEU A 256 -27.86 24.11 17.68
C LEU A 256 -28.80 23.34 18.61
N ASN A 257 -28.92 22.05 18.42
CA ASN A 257 -29.75 21.20 19.27
C ASN A 257 -28.85 20.30 20.12
N THR A 258 -28.73 20.57 21.36
CA THR A 258 -27.96 19.82 22.36
C THR A 258 -28.77 19.66 23.63
N SER A 259 -28.68 18.51 24.29
CA SER A 259 -29.44 18.21 25.50
C SER A 259 -28.67 18.48 26.79
N ASP A 260 -27.32 18.41 26.74
CA ASP A 260 -26.44 18.47 27.89
C ASP A 260 -25.19 19.29 27.62
N ASN A 261 -24.53 19.71 28.69
CA ASN A 261 -23.19 20.32 28.62
C ASN A 261 -22.18 19.20 28.42
N ILE A 262 -21.60 19.08 27.22
CA ILE A 262 -20.74 17.99 26.83
C ILE A 262 -19.29 18.42 26.84
N SER A 263 -18.48 17.81 27.73
CA SER A 263 -17.01 17.95 27.74
C SER A 263 -16.35 16.73 27.13
N ILE A 264 -15.27 16.95 26.38
CA ILE A 264 -14.41 15.94 25.77
C ILE A 264 -12.94 16.30 25.97
N TYR A 265 -12.06 15.29 25.93
CA TYR A 265 -10.61 15.51 25.96
C TYR A 265 -10.08 15.52 24.54
N ALA A 266 -9.82 16.69 23.99
CA ALA A 266 -9.52 16.87 22.56
C ALA A 266 -8.64 18.11 22.34
N ASP A 267 -8.07 18.23 21.13
CA ASP A 267 -7.35 19.44 20.69
C ASP A 267 -8.37 20.48 20.18
N PRO A 268 -8.56 21.62 20.90
CA PRO A 268 -9.58 22.59 20.56
C PRO A 268 -9.36 23.24 19.20
N ASP A 269 -8.12 23.58 18.87
CA ASP A 269 -7.77 24.26 17.62
C ASP A 269 -8.08 23.37 16.42
N LYS A 270 -7.73 22.10 16.54
CA LYS A 270 -7.98 21.13 15.46
C LYS A 270 -9.46 20.83 15.29
N LEU A 271 -10.20 20.62 16.40
CA LEU A 271 -11.65 20.37 16.32
C LEU A 271 -12.42 21.62 15.88
N SER A 272 -12.07 22.80 16.36
CA SER A 272 -12.65 24.07 15.88
C SER A 272 -12.52 24.17 14.36
N ARG A 273 -11.38 23.81 13.81
CA ARG A 273 -11.15 23.79 12.38
C ARG A 273 -12.06 22.79 11.64
N VAL A 274 -12.28 21.59 12.20
CA VAL A 274 -13.22 20.60 11.63
C VAL A 274 -14.61 21.19 11.53
N PHE A 275 -15.13 21.73 12.64
CA PHE A 275 -16.49 22.26 12.68
C PHE A 275 -16.64 23.51 11.83
N ASN A 276 -15.70 24.45 11.85
CA ASN A 276 -15.68 25.60 10.95
C ASN A 276 -15.77 25.19 9.49
N ASN A 277 -14.98 24.21 9.07
CA ASN A 277 -15.00 23.72 7.69
C ASN A 277 -16.33 23.08 7.31
N LEU A 278 -16.90 22.26 8.18
CA LEU A 278 -18.18 21.59 7.91
C LEU A 278 -19.35 22.56 7.91
N ILE A 279 -19.37 23.53 8.81
CA ILE A 279 -20.39 24.60 8.89
C ILE A 279 -20.27 25.48 7.64
N LYS A 280 -19.06 25.93 7.26
CA LYS A 280 -18.83 26.68 6.03
C LYS A 280 -19.31 25.93 4.78
N ASN A 281 -19.09 24.61 4.72
CA ASN A 281 -19.61 23.77 3.66
C ASN A 281 -21.15 23.71 3.68
N ALA A 282 -21.76 23.53 4.85
CA ALA A 282 -23.21 23.51 5.00
C ALA A 282 -23.84 24.85 4.52
N ILE A 283 -23.25 25.99 4.90
CA ILE A 283 -23.67 27.32 4.44
C ILE A 283 -23.59 27.46 2.93
N ASN A 284 -22.45 27.06 2.34
CA ASN A 284 -22.18 27.25 0.91
C ASN A 284 -23.03 26.35 0.00
N TYR A 285 -23.34 25.13 0.44
CA TYR A 285 -24.03 24.13 -0.37
C TYR A 285 -25.53 23.98 -0.03
N SER A 286 -26.03 24.68 0.98
CA SER A 286 -27.48 24.70 1.29
C SER A 286 -28.26 25.55 0.27
N LYS A 287 -29.52 25.17 0.05
CA LYS A 287 -30.48 25.95 -0.75
C LYS A 287 -30.75 27.31 -0.09
N GLU A 288 -31.18 28.27 -0.89
CA GLU A 288 -31.63 29.57 -0.38
C GLU A 288 -32.82 29.39 0.58
N ASN A 289 -32.88 30.21 1.63
CA ASN A 289 -33.95 30.19 2.62
C ASN A 289 -34.15 28.83 3.31
N THR A 290 -33.07 28.10 3.57
CA THR A 290 -33.09 26.86 4.37
C THR A 290 -32.15 26.96 5.53
N ASP A 291 -32.59 26.50 6.68
CA ASP A 291 -31.79 26.46 7.89
C ASP A 291 -30.81 25.27 7.90
N ILE A 292 -29.80 25.37 8.73
CA ILE A 292 -28.81 24.35 9.00
C ILE A 292 -29.03 23.87 10.43
N ASP A 293 -29.14 22.56 10.63
CA ASP A 293 -29.31 21.98 11.95
C ASP A 293 -28.02 21.31 12.41
N ILE A 294 -27.58 21.60 13.62
CA ILE A 294 -26.45 20.92 14.30
C ILE A 294 -27.03 20.18 15.49
N ASN A 295 -27.00 18.85 15.45
CA ASN A 295 -27.47 18.00 16.54
C ASN A 295 -26.29 17.38 17.26
N VAL A 296 -26.20 17.55 18.56
CA VAL A 296 -25.18 16.93 19.41
C VAL A 296 -25.84 15.93 20.34
N LYS A 297 -25.38 14.67 20.29
CA LYS A 297 -25.93 13.57 21.10
C LYS A 297 -24.80 12.85 21.81
N LYS A 298 -24.92 12.69 23.11
CA LYS A 298 -24.03 11.81 23.88
C LYS A 298 -24.57 10.40 23.87
N ARG A 299 -23.74 9.42 23.48
CA ARG A 299 -24.05 7.98 23.48
C ARG A 299 -22.97 7.27 24.28
N ASP A 300 -23.31 6.64 25.40
CA ASP A 300 -22.41 5.89 26.30
C ASP A 300 -20.96 6.40 26.34
N LYS A 301 -20.14 5.96 25.37
CA LYS A 301 -18.70 6.29 25.26
C LYS A 301 -18.36 7.17 24.06
N GLU A 302 -19.34 7.65 23.32
CA GLU A 302 -19.11 8.42 22.11
C GLU A 302 -20.02 9.65 22.07
N ILE A 303 -19.56 10.67 21.39
CA ILE A 303 -20.36 11.84 21.05
C ILE A 303 -20.59 11.83 19.55
N GLU A 304 -21.84 11.96 19.16
CA GLU A 304 -22.28 12.09 17.79
C GLU A 304 -22.69 13.52 17.51
N VAL A 305 -22.02 14.17 16.55
CA VAL A 305 -22.36 15.50 16.04
C VAL A 305 -22.82 15.38 14.60
N GLU A 306 -24.06 15.74 14.33
CA GLU A 306 -24.64 15.76 13.00
C GLU A 306 -24.79 17.19 12.52
N ILE A 307 -24.23 17.53 11.34
CA ILE A 307 -24.45 18.80 10.66
C ILE A 307 -25.31 18.50 9.42
N ILE A 308 -26.49 19.09 9.39
CA ILE A 308 -27.55 18.79 8.44
C ILE A 308 -27.86 20.03 7.62
N ASN A 309 -27.77 19.93 6.31
CA ASN A 309 -28.18 21.00 5.42
C ASN A 309 -29.03 20.46 4.25
N GLN A 310 -29.93 21.30 3.73
CA GLN A 310 -30.70 21.02 2.53
C GLN A 310 -29.96 21.53 1.30
N GLY A 311 -29.44 20.62 0.46
CA GLY A 311 -28.62 20.99 -0.68
C GLY A 311 -28.83 20.09 -1.89
N LYS A 312 -27.90 20.21 -2.86
CA LYS A 312 -27.83 19.29 -3.98
C LYS A 312 -27.33 17.92 -3.50
N MET A 313 -28.04 16.87 -3.90
CA MET A 313 -27.67 15.49 -3.54
C MET A 313 -26.26 15.16 -4.03
N ILE A 314 -25.47 14.56 -3.16
CA ILE A 314 -24.17 13.98 -3.51
C ILE A 314 -24.42 12.58 -4.06
N PRO A 315 -23.99 12.24 -5.29
CA PRO A 315 -24.15 10.90 -5.85
C PRO A 315 -23.47 9.83 -4.96
N LYS A 316 -24.09 8.67 -4.85
CA LYS A 316 -23.61 7.60 -3.95
C LYS A 316 -22.19 7.15 -4.24
N ASP A 317 -21.79 7.10 -5.51
CA ASP A 317 -20.45 6.74 -5.98
C ASP A 317 -19.38 7.79 -5.66
N LYS A 318 -19.79 8.96 -5.15
CA LYS A 318 -18.94 10.09 -4.81
C LYS A 318 -18.85 10.38 -3.31
N LEU A 319 -19.68 9.74 -2.49
CA LEU A 319 -19.72 9.98 -1.04
C LEU A 319 -18.37 9.73 -0.34
N ASP A 320 -17.67 8.66 -0.71
CA ASP A 320 -16.35 8.38 -0.16
C ASP A 320 -15.26 9.31 -0.75
N LYS A 321 -15.45 9.71 -2.01
CA LYS A 321 -14.47 10.53 -2.73
C LYS A 321 -14.41 11.97 -2.26
N ILE A 322 -15.46 12.51 -1.67
CA ILE A 322 -15.44 13.90 -1.16
C ILE A 322 -14.46 14.11 -0.02
N PHE A 323 -13.96 13.04 0.60
CA PHE A 323 -12.90 13.07 1.61
C PHE A 323 -11.49 12.85 1.02
N GLU A 324 -11.40 12.59 -0.28
CA GLU A 324 -10.09 12.55 -0.95
C GLU A 324 -9.53 13.97 -1.11
N ASN A 325 -8.21 14.11 -1.00
CA ASN A 325 -7.55 15.39 -1.21
C ASN A 325 -7.90 15.94 -2.61
N PHE A 326 -8.28 17.24 -2.67
CA PHE A 326 -8.57 18.00 -3.92
C PHE A 326 -9.82 17.55 -4.67
N TYR A 327 -10.58 16.61 -4.13
CA TYR A 327 -11.80 16.17 -4.78
C TYR A 327 -12.90 17.26 -4.69
N ARG A 328 -13.53 17.57 -5.81
CA ARG A 328 -14.67 18.49 -5.91
C ARG A 328 -15.75 17.86 -6.77
N LEU A 329 -17.00 18.02 -6.35
CA LEU A 329 -18.17 17.54 -7.11
C LEU A 329 -18.37 18.32 -8.41
N ASP A 330 -18.15 19.63 -8.38
CA ASP A 330 -18.30 20.53 -9.53
C ASP A 330 -16.91 20.87 -10.10
N THR A 331 -16.66 20.45 -11.33
CA THR A 331 -15.43 20.74 -12.08
C THR A 331 -15.39 22.15 -12.67
N SER A 332 -16.51 22.91 -12.59
CA SER A 332 -16.57 24.28 -13.09
C SER A 332 -15.82 25.24 -12.15
N ARG A 333 -14.68 25.74 -12.62
CA ARG A 333 -13.78 26.70 -11.93
C ARG A 333 -14.43 28.04 -11.53
N THR A 334 -15.69 28.27 -11.91
CA THR A 334 -16.42 29.52 -11.75
C THR A 334 -17.45 29.53 -10.61
N SER A 335 -17.53 28.46 -9.79
CA SER A 335 -18.50 28.47 -8.69
C SER A 335 -18.10 29.50 -7.64
N LYS A 336 -19.04 30.36 -7.26
CA LYS A 336 -18.95 31.38 -6.19
C LYS A 336 -18.48 30.81 -4.84
N THR A 337 -18.44 29.51 -4.70
CA THR A 337 -18.14 28.72 -3.48
C THR A 337 -16.68 28.28 -3.35
N GLY A 338 -15.77 28.82 -4.15
CA GLY A 338 -14.32 28.59 -4.28
C GLY A 338 -13.59 27.92 -3.10
N GLY A 339 -13.72 26.61 -2.91
CA GLY A 339 -12.93 25.84 -1.96
C GLY A 339 -11.83 25.05 -2.64
N SER A 340 -10.69 24.83 -1.97
CA SER A 340 -9.53 24.06 -2.43
C SER A 340 -9.79 22.56 -2.60
N GLY A 341 -10.89 22.04 -2.05
CA GLY A 341 -11.18 20.60 -2.00
C GLY A 341 -10.37 19.85 -0.92
N LEU A 342 -9.77 20.58 0.01
CA LEU A 342 -8.94 20.02 1.09
C LEU A 342 -9.65 19.97 2.44
N GLY A 343 -10.59 20.85 2.65
CA GLY A 343 -11.24 21.01 3.95
C GLY A 343 -11.80 19.69 4.49
N LEU A 344 -12.55 18.94 3.68
CA LEU A 344 -13.13 17.66 4.11
C LEU A 344 -12.08 16.58 4.37
N ALA A 345 -11.03 16.53 3.57
CA ALA A 345 -9.93 15.59 3.76
C ALA A 345 -9.17 15.87 5.07
N ILE A 346 -8.86 17.14 5.35
CA ILE A 346 -8.25 17.58 6.60
C ILE A 346 -9.18 17.30 7.78
N SER A 347 -10.48 17.57 7.64
CA SER A 347 -11.47 17.29 8.70
C SER A 347 -11.50 15.80 9.04
N LYS A 348 -11.49 14.92 8.04
CA LYS A 348 -11.44 13.47 8.23
C LYS A 348 -10.17 13.05 8.99
N GLN A 349 -9.02 13.54 8.57
CA GLN A 349 -7.75 13.21 9.20
C GLN A 349 -7.67 13.69 10.67
N ILE A 350 -8.15 14.89 10.97
CA ILE A 350 -8.21 15.42 12.35
C ILE A 350 -9.12 14.55 13.21
N VAL A 351 -10.30 14.18 12.72
CA VAL A 351 -11.24 13.31 13.43
C VAL A 351 -10.64 11.92 13.66
N GLU A 352 -9.96 11.33 12.68
CA GLU A 352 -9.26 10.04 12.81
C GLU A 352 -8.11 10.10 13.82
N LEU A 353 -7.37 11.22 13.89
CA LEU A 353 -6.33 11.45 14.91
C LEU A 353 -6.90 11.51 16.34
N HIS A 354 -8.15 11.96 16.49
CA HIS A 354 -8.89 11.92 17.76
C HIS A 354 -9.54 10.55 18.02
N ASN A 355 -9.17 9.50 17.28
CA ASN A 355 -9.78 8.17 17.33
C ASN A 355 -11.28 8.17 16.98
N GLY A 356 -11.74 9.23 16.31
CA GLY A 356 -13.12 9.39 15.87
C GLY A 356 -13.36 8.89 14.46
N ASN A 357 -14.58 9.10 13.97
CA ASN A 357 -14.99 8.76 12.61
C ASN A 357 -15.87 9.86 12.03
N ILE A 358 -15.73 10.15 10.74
CA ILE A 358 -16.58 11.08 10.00
C ILE A 358 -17.26 10.34 8.85
N LYS A 359 -18.57 10.55 8.70
CA LYS A 359 -19.39 9.95 7.66
C LYS A 359 -20.25 11.00 6.99
N VAL A 360 -20.68 10.72 5.78
CA VAL A 360 -21.64 11.55 5.05
C VAL A 360 -22.76 10.69 4.51
N ASN A 361 -23.97 11.20 4.60
CA ASN A 361 -25.14 10.65 3.92
C ASN A 361 -25.84 11.79 3.17
N SER A 362 -26.24 11.54 1.93
CA SER A 362 -26.91 12.55 1.12
C SER A 362 -28.05 11.93 0.32
N ASP A 363 -29.22 12.54 0.42
CA ASP A 363 -30.39 12.20 -0.36
C ASP A 363 -30.92 13.43 -1.11
N LYS A 364 -32.11 13.32 -1.73
CA LYS A 364 -32.72 14.41 -2.49
C LYS A 364 -33.12 15.62 -1.62
N ASN A 365 -33.26 15.43 -0.32
CA ASN A 365 -33.77 16.42 0.60
C ASN A 365 -32.68 17.06 1.44
N LYS A 366 -31.71 16.25 1.90
CA LYS A 366 -30.68 16.72 2.83
C LYS A 366 -29.35 16.01 2.66
N THR A 367 -28.29 16.69 3.08
CA THR A 367 -26.96 16.12 3.30
C THR A 367 -26.65 16.19 4.80
N ILE A 368 -26.16 15.08 5.34
CA ILE A 368 -25.84 14.92 6.76
C ILE A 368 -24.36 14.53 6.85
N PHE A 369 -23.57 15.37 7.50
CA PHE A 369 -22.23 15.00 7.95
C PHE A 369 -22.34 14.56 9.42
N THR A 370 -21.88 13.37 9.72
CA THR A 370 -21.87 12.80 11.06
C THR A 370 -20.44 12.61 11.54
N ILE A 371 -20.10 13.25 12.66
CA ILE A 371 -18.82 13.12 13.34
C ILE A 371 -19.06 12.31 14.60
N ILE A 372 -18.25 11.29 14.83
CA ILE A 372 -18.27 10.45 16.03
C ILE A 372 -16.93 10.62 16.72
N LEU A 373 -16.94 11.08 17.97
CA LEU A 373 -15.73 11.26 18.78
C LEU A 373 -15.83 10.41 20.05
N PRO A 374 -14.77 9.73 20.48
CA PRO A 374 -14.77 9.02 21.74
C PRO A 374 -14.80 10.03 22.91
N ILE A 375 -15.45 9.65 24.01
CA ILE A 375 -15.31 10.31 25.30
C ILE A 375 -14.12 9.62 25.96
N ASP A 376 -12.89 10.13 25.71
CA ASP A 376 -11.72 9.68 26.44
C ASP A 376 -11.86 10.16 27.89
N GLU A 377 -11.94 9.22 28.82
CA GLU A 377 -11.65 9.51 30.24
C GLU A 377 -10.12 9.51 30.37
N GLU A 378 -9.54 10.50 31.11
CA GLU A 378 -8.10 10.67 31.35
C GLU A 378 -7.29 9.39 31.45
#